data_2a5c37b8b9a7086d256871a3f71600c9
#
_entry.id   2a5c37b8b9a7086d256871a3f71600c9
#
_cell.length_a   1.000
_cell.length_b   1.000
_cell.length_c   1.000
_cell.angle_alpha   90.00
_cell.angle_beta   90.00
_cell.angle_gamma   90.00
#
_symmetry.space_group_name_H-M   'P 1'
#
loop_
_entity.id
_entity.type
_entity.pdbx_description
1 polymer ?
#
loop_
_entity_poly.entity_id
_entity_poly.type
_entity_poly.pdbx_seq_one_letter_code
_entity_poly.pdbx_strand_id
1 'polypeptide(L)'
;MKPKAPRNQLETKRLRYIVEVSKSGSITTAAETLSITQSALSQNIAEVEDVLGVKLFNRLPRGVLLTEAGEIFVARAKSILYEVDELFTNVLESQQLVTGRLKIGVTPAGFIAHLRRAITDIATEYPGIAIETVSGSADQLCPMLVHGEVNLVVGMTSTLSRWKELQIKQMAPLHVAILVRKNHPLTSLENPTEQDLLKYPVIGTNSQTVVSSIIAPIYARNGMPYLPRYLTDDPEVNLRLVTTTDAFWPLMDPNPELGYSEDYQLLRGIYDIPDIHLGYATNAKSMNPNLINTFDAAFANYLQRFKKP
;
A
#
# COMPACT_ATOMS: atom_id res chain seq x y z
N MET A 1 -6.91 -13.21 40.42
CA MET A 1 -7.34 -11.92 41.02
C MET A 1 -8.24 -11.22 40.00
N LYS A 2 -9.50 -10.96 40.28
CA LYS A 2 -10.44 -10.31 39.34
C LYS A 2 -10.06 -8.84 39.20
N PRO A 3 -10.05 -8.24 37.98
CA PRO A 3 -9.77 -6.82 37.81
C PRO A 3 -10.82 -5.97 38.54
N LYS A 4 -10.32 -5.06 39.36
CA LYS A 4 -11.10 -4.25 40.31
C LYS A 4 -11.33 -2.83 39.80
N ALA A 5 -11.82 -2.67 38.56
CA ALA A 5 -12.27 -1.33 38.13
C ALA A 5 -13.34 -1.40 37.04
N PRO A 6 -14.33 -0.52 37.05
CA PRO A 6 -15.34 -0.47 36.03
C PRO A 6 -14.70 -0.09 34.70
N ARG A 7 -15.02 -0.85 33.64
CA ARG A 7 -14.57 -0.65 32.25
C ARG A 7 -14.92 0.74 31.67
N ASN A 8 -15.68 1.55 32.40
CA ASN A 8 -16.17 2.88 32.00
C ASN A 8 -15.20 4.03 32.18
N GLN A 9 -13.91 3.80 32.56
CA GLN A 9 -12.94 4.88 32.83
C GLN A 9 -11.90 5.09 31.73
N LEU A 10 -11.99 4.35 30.62
CA LEU A 10 -11.04 4.51 29.53
C LEU A 10 -11.53 5.57 28.55
N GLU A 11 -11.17 6.82 28.79
CA GLU A 11 -11.47 7.95 27.91
C GLU A 11 -10.63 7.88 26.63
N THR A 12 -11.20 8.29 25.49
CA THR A 12 -10.49 8.36 24.20
C THR A 12 -9.20 9.20 24.28
N LYS A 13 -9.18 10.20 25.14
CA LYS A 13 -8.00 11.02 25.44
C LYS A 13 -6.83 10.19 25.96
N ARG A 14 -7.08 9.22 26.82
CA ARG A 14 -6.04 8.31 27.36
C ARG A 14 -5.52 7.36 26.31
N LEU A 15 -6.37 6.91 25.40
CA LEU A 15 -5.94 6.11 24.24
C LEU A 15 -4.97 6.91 23.37
N ARG A 16 -5.28 8.18 23.04
CA ARG A 16 -4.39 9.07 22.27
C ARG A 16 -3.03 9.25 22.96
N TYR A 17 -3.01 9.40 24.28
CA TYR A 17 -1.79 9.54 25.04
C TYR A 17 -0.86 8.33 24.91
N ILE A 18 -1.39 7.12 25.09
CA ILE A 18 -0.61 5.88 25.00
C ILE A 18 -0.13 5.64 23.57
N VAL A 19 -0.97 5.90 22.56
CA VAL A 19 -0.59 5.80 21.15
C VAL A 19 0.53 6.78 20.81
N GLU A 20 0.48 8.05 21.29
CA GLU A 20 1.52 9.02 21.02
C GLU A 20 2.86 8.66 21.68
N VAL A 21 2.83 8.14 22.92
CA VAL A 21 4.05 7.65 23.60
C VAL A 21 4.65 6.45 22.86
N SER A 22 3.83 5.56 22.33
CA SER A 22 4.32 4.42 21.54
C SER A 22 4.99 4.84 20.23
N LYS A 23 4.50 5.93 19.63
CA LYS A 23 5.01 6.48 18.37
C LYS A 23 6.34 7.22 18.56
N SER A 24 6.42 8.02 19.62
CA SER A 24 7.62 8.84 19.90
C SER A 24 8.74 8.06 20.60
N GLY A 25 8.44 6.93 21.25
CA GLY A 25 9.39 6.18 22.09
C GLY A 25 9.86 6.95 23.34
N SER A 26 9.25 8.11 23.63
CA SER A 26 9.66 9.00 24.71
C SER A 26 8.45 9.69 25.34
N ILE A 27 8.30 9.58 26.67
CA ILE A 27 7.21 10.24 27.39
C ILE A 27 7.37 11.76 27.32
N THR A 28 8.61 12.27 27.35
CA THR A 28 8.87 13.71 27.27
C THR A 28 8.45 14.27 25.91
N THR A 29 8.92 13.67 24.83
CA THR A 29 8.58 14.09 23.46
C THR A 29 7.07 13.98 23.19
N ALA A 30 6.43 12.90 23.66
CA ALA A 30 4.99 12.75 23.54
C ALA A 30 4.22 13.84 24.32
N ALA A 31 4.69 14.20 25.53
CA ALA A 31 4.06 15.25 26.32
C ALA A 31 4.14 16.62 25.62
N GLU A 32 5.28 16.93 25.00
CA GLU A 32 5.47 18.14 24.18
C GLU A 32 4.49 18.16 23.00
N THR A 33 4.40 17.06 22.23
CA THR A 33 3.47 16.91 21.10
C THR A 33 2.02 17.10 21.54
N LEU A 34 1.66 16.57 22.71
CA LEU A 34 0.31 16.64 23.28
C LEU A 34 0.02 17.94 24.02
N SER A 35 0.99 18.85 24.14
CA SER A 35 0.88 20.12 24.87
C SER A 35 0.45 19.92 26.34
N ILE A 36 1.02 18.91 27.02
CA ILE A 36 0.80 18.63 28.44
C ILE A 36 2.13 18.42 29.17
N THR A 37 2.11 18.38 30.50
CA THR A 37 3.31 18.10 31.29
C THR A 37 3.67 16.62 31.23
N GLN A 38 4.96 16.32 31.28
CA GLN A 38 5.46 14.93 31.33
C GLN A 38 4.93 14.16 32.55
N SER A 39 4.78 14.84 33.69
CA SER A 39 4.22 14.27 34.92
C SER A 39 2.74 13.86 34.73
N ALA A 40 1.93 14.72 34.11
CA ALA A 40 0.53 14.44 33.82
C ALA A 40 0.39 13.25 32.84
N LEU A 41 1.24 13.20 31.78
CA LEU A 41 1.24 12.08 30.85
C LEU A 41 1.64 10.77 31.54
N SER A 42 2.70 10.78 32.36
CA SER A 42 3.16 9.62 33.13
C SER A 42 2.08 9.10 34.09
N GLN A 43 1.34 10.01 34.75
CA GLN A 43 0.25 9.65 35.63
C GLN A 43 -0.90 8.99 34.85
N ASN A 44 -1.31 9.54 33.72
CA ASN A 44 -2.36 8.96 32.88
C ASN A 44 -1.99 7.54 32.40
N ILE A 45 -0.73 7.31 32.01
CA ILE A 45 -0.26 5.97 31.64
C ILE A 45 -0.35 5.01 32.83
N ALA A 46 0.15 5.44 34.01
CA ALA A 46 0.12 4.62 35.21
C ALA A 46 -1.32 4.23 35.61
N GLU A 47 -2.26 5.17 35.53
CA GLU A 47 -3.67 4.90 35.83
C GLU A 47 -4.27 3.85 34.85
N VAL A 48 -3.93 3.88 33.56
CA VAL A 48 -4.37 2.86 32.62
C VAL A 48 -3.73 1.50 32.92
N GLU A 49 -2.43 1.46 33.19
CA GLU A 49 -1.72 0.24 33.60
C GLU A 49 -2.29 -0.37 34.88
N ASP A 50 -2.64 0.46 35.86
CA ASP A 50 -3.24 0.02 37.12
C ASP A 50 -4.65 -0.58 36.91
N VAL A 51 -5.47 0.04 36.04
CA VAL A 51 -6.78 -0.49 35.65
C VAL A 51 -6.65 -1.85 34.94
N LEU A 52 -5.65 -2.01 34.08
CA LEU A 52 -5.40 -3.24 33.34
C LEU A 52 -4.70 -4.31 34.20
N GLY A 53 -3.99 -3.90 35.24
CA GLY A 53 -3.15 -4.78 36.07
C GLY A 53 -1.87 -5.26 35.38
N VAL A 54 -1.50 -4.64 34.27
CA VAL A 54 -0.30 -4.96 33.48
C VAL A 54 0.42 -3.69 33.02
N LYS A 55 1.74 -3.78 32.83
CA LYS A 55 2.52 -2.69 32.25
C LYS A 55 2.39 -2.68 30.75
N LEU A 56 2.20 -1.51 30.16
CA LEU A 56 2.16 -1.29 28.72
C LEU A 56 3.54 -0.88 28.17
N PHE A 57 4.37 -0.26 29.04
CA PHE A 57 5.70 0.20 28.65
C PHE A 57 6.79 -0.32 29.60
N ASN A 58 7.90 -0.74 29.00
CA ASN A 58 9.17 -0.97 29.67
C ASN A 58 9.96 0.35 29.67
N ARG A 59 10.37 0.83 30.85
CA ARG A 59 11.22 2.03 30.97
C ARG A 59 12.66 1.66 30.70
N LEU A 60 13.30 2.41 29.82
CA LEU A 60 14.72 2.31 29.47
C LEU A 60 15.48 3.55 29.94
N PRO A 61 16.82 3.50 30.06
CA PRO A 61 17.64 4.68 30.35
C PRO A 61 17.43 5.82 29.35
N ARG A 62 17.03 5.49 28.14
CA ARG A 62 16.71 6.48 27.08
C ARG A 62 15.36 6.10 26.42
N GLY A 63 14.25 6.52 27.05
CA GLY A 63 12.91 6.35 26.48
C GLY A 63 12.13 5.16 27.01
N VAL A 64 11.15 4.71 26.24
CA VAL A 64 10.24 3.61 26.59
C VAL A 64 10.06 2.67 25.38
N LEU A 65 9.86 1.38 25.66
CA LEU A 65 9.46 0.37 24.67
C LEU A 65 8.13 -0.27 25.11
N LEU A 66 7.32 -0.67 24.14
CA LEU A 66 6.10 -1.42 24.41
C LEU A 66 6.45 -2.79 25.03
N THR A 67 5.59 -3.25 25.94
CA THR A 67 5.48 -4.66 26.33
C THR A 67 4.60 -5.37 25.31
N GLU A 68 4.53 -6.71 25.36
CA GLU A 68 3.58 -7.49 24.56
C GLU A 68 2.11 -7.03 24.81
N ALA A 69 1.74 -6.78 26.06
CA ALA A 69 0.44 -6.21 26.42
C ALA A 69 0.27 -4.78 25.83
N GLY A 70 1.35 -3.99 25.81
CA GLY A 70 1.39 -2.66 25.22
C GLY A 70 1.15 -2.69 23.72
N GLU A 71 1.75 -3.62 22.99
CA GLU A 71 1.53 -3.79 21.54
C GLU A 71 0.07 -4.10 21.23
N ILE A 72 -0.52 -5.06 21.96
CA ILE A 72 -1.95 -5.41 21.82
C ILE A 72 -2.82 -4.21 22.14
N PHE A 73 -2.52 -3.48 23.22
CA PHE A 73 -3.30 -2.32 23.63
C PHE A 73 -3.23 -1.20 22.57
N VAL A 74 -2.03 -0.83 22.12
CA VAL A 74 -1.82 0.23 21.12
C VAL A 74 -2.52 -0.09 19.81
N ALA A 75 -2.42 -1.35 19.33
CA ALA A 75 -3.11 -1.78 18.12
C ALA A 75 -4.63 -1.57 18.23
N ARG A 76 -5.23 -1.96 19.37
CA ARG A 76 -6.66 -1.78 19.62
C ARG A 76 -7.06 -0.31 19.87
N ALA A 77 -6.21 0.45 20.56
CA ALA A 77 -6.43 1.87 20.80
C ALA A 77 -6.48 2.66 19.49
N LYS A 78 -5.58 2.37 18.55
CA LYS A 78 -5.60 2.98 17.21
C LYS A 78 -6.90 2.70 16.47
N SER A 79 -7.41 1.45 16.49
CA SER A 79 -8.68 1.11 15.88
C SER A 79 -9.86 1.89 16.49
N ILE A 80 -9.91 2.00 17.82
CA ILE A 80 -10.97 2.75 18.52
C ILE A 80 -10.90 4.25 18.18
N LEU A 81 -9.70 4.82 18.17
CA LEU A 81 -9.52 6.23 17.83
C LEU A 81 -9.92 6.51 16.39
N TYR A 82 -9.60 5.61 15.47
CA TYR A 82 -10.05 5.69 14.09
C TYR A 82 -11.60 5.65 14.01
N GLU A 83 -12.24 4.72 14.73
CA GLU A 83 -13.71 4.63 14.79
C GLU A 83 -14.35 5.92 15.34
N VAL A 84 -13.74 6.54 16.34
CA VAL A 84 -14.21 7.83 16.88
C VAL A 84 -14.07 8.96 15.85
N ASP A 85 -12.95 9.04 15.15
CA ASP A 85 -12.74 10.06 14.12
C ASP A 85 -13.72 9.84 12.94
N GLU A 86 -13.98 8.59 12.53
CA GLU A 86 -14.99 8.22 11.53
C GLU A 86 -16.44 8.56 11.94
N LEU A 87 -16.76 8.41 13.24
CA LEU A 87 -18.08 8.78 13.74
C LEU A 87 -18.40 10.26 13.46
N PHE A 88 -17.44 11.16 13.74
CA PHE A 88 -17.60 12.57 13.45
C PHE A 88 -17.73 12.84 11.96
N THR A 89 -16.89 12.19 11.15
CA THR A 89 -16.93 12.30 9.68
C THR A 89 -18.29 11.87 9.14
N ASN A 90 -18.80 10.70 9.53
CA ASN A 90 -20.07 10.14 9.06
C ASN A 90 -21.29 11.01 9.45
N VAL A 91 -21.27 11.62 10.63
CA VAL A 91 -22.36 12.53 11.07
C VAL A 91 -22.35 13.82 10.25
N LEU A 92 -21.18 14.35 9.92
CA LEU A 92 -21.04 15.53 9.07
C LEU A 92 -21.40 15.23 7.61
N GLU A 93 -21.13 14.02 7.12
CA GLU A 93 -21.45 13.53 5.77
C GLU A 93 -22.95 13.31 5.53
N SER A 94 -23.77 13.20 6.58
CA SER A 94 -25.23 13.07 6.44
C SER A 94 -25.90 14.24 5.68
N GLN A 95 -25.13 15.28 5.32
CA GLN A 95 -25.57 16.46 4.56
C GLN A 95 -25.16 16.45 3.07
N GLN A 96 -25.05 15.29 2.41
CA GLN A 96 -24.91 15.14 0.95
C GLN A 96 -23.54 15.45 0.32
N LEU A 97 -22.50 15.78 1.06
CA LEU A 97 -21.15 15.90 0.52
C LEU A 97 -20.35 14.67 0.96
N VAL A 98 -19.87 13.86 0.01
CA VAL A 98 -18.90 12.80 0.32
C VAL A 98 -17.61 13.49 0.74
N THR A 99 -17.35 13.51 2.03
CA THR A 99 -16.17 14.11 2.63
C THR A 99 -15.42 13.03 3.42
N GLY A 100 -14.21 13.30 3.84
CA GLY A 100 -13.46 12.39 4.69
C GLY A 100 -12.03 12.18 4.22
N ARG A 101 -11.35 11.19 4.82
CA ARG A 101 -9.97 10.83 4.46
C ARG A 101 -9.93 9.40 3.91
N LEU A 102 -9.60 9.27 2.63
CA LEU A 102 -9.36 7.99 1.98
C LEU A 102 -7.86 7.67 2.05
N LYS A 103 -7.49 6.79 2.97
CA LYS A 103 -6.11 6.36 3.16
C LYS A 103 -5.91 4.99 2.51
N ILE A 104 -5.09 4.94 1.48
CA ILE A 104 -4.87 3.78 0.64
C ILE A 104 -3.48 3.20 0.91
N GLY A 105 -3.42 1.97 1.41
CA GLY A 105 -2.19 1.20 1.45
C GLY A 105 -1.86 0.68 0.05
N VAL A 106 -0.63 0.86 -0.41
CA VAL A 106 -0.24 0.49 -1.77
C VAL A 106 1.02 -0.35 -1.73
N THR A 107 0.92 -1.61 -2.14
CA THR A 107 2.09 -2.45 -2.33
C THR A 107 2.85 -2.01 -3.59
N PRO A 108 4.15 -2.35 -3.74
CA PRO A 108 4.90 -2.00 -4.95
C PRO A 108 4.20 -2.41 -6.26
N ALA A 109 3.48 -3.55 -6.25
CA ALA A 109 2.68 -4.01 -7.39
C ALA A 109 1.38 -3.22 -7.61
N GLY A 110 0.91 -2.48 -6.60
CA GLY A 110 -0.33 -1.70 -6.66
C GLY A 110 -0.17 -0.32 -7.30
N PHE A 111 1.05 0.18 -7.45
CA PHE A 111 1.34 1.47 -8.10
C PHE A 111 1.28 1.36 -9.62
N ILE A 112 0.10 1.14 -10.13
CA ILE A 112 -0.17 1.04 -11.56
C ILE A 112 -0.93 2.28 -12.04
N ALA A 113 -0.92 2.48 -13.34
CA ALA A 113 -1.63 3.58 -14.00
C ALA A 113 -3.11 3.65 -13.58
N HIS A 114 -3.75 2.48 -13.36
CA HIS A 114 -5.14 2.36 -12.93
C HIS A 114 -5.41 3.02 -11.57
N LEU A 115 -4.54 2.75 -10.57
CA LEU A 115 -4.68 3.37 -9.27
C LEU A 115 -4.43 4.88 -9.33
N ARG A 116 -3.41 5.31 -10.09
CA ARG A 116 -3.12 6.74 -10.28
C ARG A 116 -4.34 7.47 -10.85
N ARG A 117 -4.98 6.87 -11.86
CA ARG A 117 -6.17 7.45 -12.48
C ARG A 117 -7.36 7.47 -11.51
N ALA A 118 -7.63 6.37 -10.83
CA ALA A 118 -8.71 6.33 -9.83
C ALA A 118 -8.54 7.41 -8.75
N ILE A 119 -7.31 7.62 -8.26
CA ILE A 119 -7.00 8.69 -7.30
C ILE A 119 -7.29 10.06 -7.89
N THR A 120 -6.87 10.32 -9.15
CA THR A 120 -7.11 11.62 -9.78
C THR A 120 -8.57 11.86 -10.10
N ASP A 121 -9.31 10.84 -10.51
CA ASP A 121 -10.75 10.93 -10.77
C ASP A 121 -11.51 11.22 -9.46
N ILE A 122 -11.17 10.52 -8.35
CA ILE A 122 -11.76 10.80 -7.03
C ILE A 122 -11.44 12.24 -6.59
N ALA A 123 -10.19 12.68 -6.70
CA ALA A 123 -9.81 14.03 -6.30
C ALA A 123 -10.54 15.12 -7.10
N THR A 124 -10.90 14.83 -8.34
CA THR A 124 -11.63 15.76 -9.23
C THR A 124 -13.13 15.74 -8.96
N GLU A 125 -13.72 14.56 -8.79
CA GLU A 125 -15.17 14.39 -8.65
C GLU A 125 -15.64 14.64 -7.21
N TYR A 126 -14.78 14.40 -6.22
CA TYR A 126 -15.09 14.50 -4.79
C TYR A 126 -14.05 15.37 -4.05
N PRO A 127 -14.07 16.69 -4.27
CA PRO A 127 -13.04 17.60 -3.69
C PRO A 127 -13.06 17.65 -2.15
N GLY A 128 -14.10 17.14 -1.51
CA GLY A 128 -14.19 16.99 -0.06
C GLY A 128 -13.43 15.79 0.50
N ILE A 129 -12.90 14.88 -0.35
CA ILE A 129 -12.14 13.71 0.08
C ILE A 129 -10.64 14.05 0.12
N ALA A 130 -10.05 13.99 1.31
CA ALA A 130 -8.59 14.02 1.45
C ALA A 130 -8.02 12.63 1.14
N ILE A 131 -7.11 12.53 0.17
CA ILE A 131 -6.50 11.26 -0.23
C ILE A 131 -5.08 11.17 0.32
N GLU A 132 -4.77 10.04 0.97
CA GLU A 132 -3.44 9.72 1.48
C GLU A 132 -3.03 8.33 0.95
N THR A 133 -1.81 8.19 0.46
CA THR A 133 -1.25 6.88 0.08
C THR A 133 -0.12 6.49 1.01
N VAL A 134 -0.11 5.23 1.44
CA VAL A 134 0.96 4.66 2.27
C VAL A 134 1.56 3.49 1.51
N SER A 135 2.86 3.59 1.21
CA SER A 135 3.58 2.51 0.53
C SER A 135 4.18 1.53 1.54
N GLY A 136 4.13 0.24 1.23
CA GLY A 136 4.71 -0.79 2.09
C GLY A 136 4.48 -2.20 1.55
N SER A 137 5.06 -3.20 2.21
CA SER A 137 4.76 -4.59 1.92
C SER A 137 3.34 -4.96 2.39
N ALA A 138 2.77 -6.05 1.86
CA ALA A 138 1.48 -6.54 2.36
C ALA A 138 1.54 -6.88 3.86
N ASP A 139 2.68 -7.40 4.35
CA ASP A 139 2.87 -7.74 5.76
C ASP A 139 2.91 -6.50 6.68
N GLN A 140 3.21 -5.32 6.13
CA GLN A 140 3.11 -4.04 6.84
C GLN A 140 1.71 -3.43 6.72
N LEU A 141 1.12 -3.44 5.52
CA LEU A 141 -0.12 -2.73 5.22
C LEU A 141 -1.39 -3.48 5.66
N CYS A 142 -1.41 -4.82 5.56
CA CYS A 142 -2.59 -5.58 5.95
C CYS A 142 -2.90 -5.50 7.45
N PRO A 143 -1.93 -5.55 8.39
CA PRO A 143 -2.19 -5.21 9.79
C PRO A 143 -2.76 -3.80 9.98
N MET A 144 -2.26 -2.80 9.25
CA MET A 144 -2.81 -1.44 9.30
C MET A 144 -4.27 -1.41 8.86
N LEU A 145 -4.63 -2.19 7.82
CA LEU A 145 -6.02 -2.33 7.37
C LEU A 145 -6.90 -3.03 8.41
N VAL A 146 -6.40 -4.10 9.04
CA VAL A 146 -7.11 -4.80 10.12
C VAL A 146 -7.38 -3.86 11.31
N HIS A 147 -6.43 -2.97 11.61
CA HIS A 147 -6.55 -1.99 12.69
C HIS A 147 -7.23 -0.67 12.28
N GLY A 148 -7.68 -0.53 11.02
CA GLY A 148 -8.34 0.67 10.53
C GLY A 148 -7.43 1.87 10.31
N GLU A 149 -6.11 1.67 10.28
CA GLU A 149 -5.12 2.73 10.01
C GLU A 149 -5.07 3.11 8.52
N VAL A 150 -5.56 2.24 7.64
CA VAL A 150 -5.84 2.49 6.22
C VAL A 150 -7.23 1.96 5.86
N ASN A 151 -7.88 2.54 4.85
CA ASN A 151 -9.24 2.15 4.44
C ASN A 151 -9.24 0.94 3.50
N LEU A 152 -8.23 0.82 2.67
CA LEU A 152 -8.04 -0.32 1.76
C LEU A 152 -6.55 -0.52 1.45
N VAL A 153 -6.20 -1.71 0.98
CA VAL A 153 -4.84 -2.03 0.52
C VAL A 153 -4.90 -2.56 -0.90
N VAL A 154 -4.21 -1.90 -1.83
CA VAL A 154 -4.09 -2.33 -3.24
C VAL A 154 -2.82 -3.15 -3.42
N GLY A 155 -2.95 -4.30 -4.07
CA GLY A 155 -1.83 -5.20 -4.31
C GLY A 155 -2.22 -6.46 -5.07
N MET A 156 -1.29 -7.41 -5.13
CA MET A 156 -1.57 -8.73 -5.74
C MET A 156 -2.57 -9.51 -4.90
N THR A 157 -3.61 -10.04 -5.54
CA THR A 157 -4.61 -10.87 -4.85
C THR A 157 -4.00 -12.09 -4.18
N SER A 158 -3.02 -12.74 -4.80
CA SER A 158 -2.31 -13.88 -4.23
C SER A 158 -1.58 -13.56 -2.92
N THR A 159 -1.07 -12.34 -2.78
CA THR A 159 -0.41 -11.88 -1.56
C THR A 159 -1.42 -11.46 -0.51
N LEU A 160 -2.44 -10.69 -0.92
CA LEU A 160 -3.48 -10.20 0.00
C LEU A 160 -4.35 -11.33 0.56
N SER A 161 -4.62 -12.40 -0.22
CA SER A 161 -5.46 -13.53 0.19
C SER A 161 -4.88 -14.38 1.34
N ARG A 162 -3.64 -14.13 1.74
CA ARG A 162 -3.07 -14.74 2.95
C ARG A 162 -3.74 -14.23 4.24
N TRP A 163 -4.39 -13.08 4.18
CA TRP A 163 -5.09 -12.43 5.29
C TRP A 163 -6.58 -12.77 5.26
N LYS A 164 -6.95 -13.86 5.93
CA LYS A 164 -8.31 -14.46 5.86
C LYS A 164 -9.41 -13.56 6.43
N GLU A 165 -9.07 -12.63 7.31
CA GLU A 165 -9.96 -11.64 7.89
C GLU A 165 -10.32 -10.49 6.96
N LEU A 166 -9.61 -10.36 5.83
CA LEU A 166 -9.84 -9.30 4.86
C LEU A 166 -10.70 -9.79 3.70
N GLN A 167 -11.53 -8.91 3.20
CA GLN A 167 -12.28 -9.13 1.96
C GLN A 167 -11.45 -8.67 0.77
N ILE A 168 -11.25 -9.58 -0.19
CA ILE A 168 -10.45 -9.30 -1.38
C ILE A 168 -11.38 -9.12 -2.58
N LYS A 169 -11.30 -7.97 -3.22
CA LYS A 169 -11.94 -7.72 -4.51
C LYS A 169 -10.89 -7.77 -5.60
N GLN A 170 -11.07 -8.72 -6.51
CA GLN A 170 -10.19 -8.88 -7.65
C GLN A 170 -10.50 -7.82 -8.71
N MET A 171 -9.45 -7.28 -9.28
CA MET A 171 -9.48 -6.34 -10.39
C MET A 171 -9.16 -7.07 -11.70
N ALA A 172 -9.01 -6.32 -12.80
CA ALA A 172 -8.61 -6.92 -14.06
C ALA A 172 -7.24 -7.60 -13.98
N PRO A 173 -7.00 -8.67 -14.73
CA PRO A 173 -5.68 -9.25 -14.83
C PRO A 173 -4.71 -8.25 -15.44
N LEU A 174 -3.47 -8.33 -15.00
CA LEU A 174 -2.35 -7.55 -15.55
C LEU A 174 -1.40 -8.49 -16.27
N HIS A 175 -0.89 -8.00 -17.37
CA HIS A 175 0.15 -8.66 -18.13
C HIS A 175 1.49 -7.96 -17.88
N VAL A 176 2.58 -8.66 -18.06
CA VAL A 176 3.90 -8.06 -18.12
C VAL A 176 4.23 -7.73 -19.55
N ALA A 177 4.63 -6.49 -19.78
CA ALA A 177 5.14 -6.04 -21.08
C ALA A 177 6.63 -5.72 -20.97
N ILE A 178 7.30 -5.74 -22.10
CA ILE A 178 8.70 -5.35 -22.22
C ILE A 178 8.78 -4.00 -22.91
N LEU A 179 9.32 -3.02 -22.21
CA LEU A 179 9.61 -1.72 -22.79
C LEU A 179 11.02 -1.71 -23.39
N VAL A 180 11.09 -1.31 -24.65
CA VAL A 180 12.34 -1.16 -25.41
C VAL A 180 12.34 0.18 -26.15
N ARG A 181 13.50 0.69 -26.58
CA ARG A 181 13.55 1.85 -27.47
C ARG A 181 12.85 1.56 -28.79
N LYS A 182 12.37 2.60 -29.49
CA LYS A 182 11.59 2.47 -30.73
C LYS A 182 12.27 1.62 -31.83
N ASN A 183 13.55 1.79 -32.03
CA ASN A 183 14.33 1.07 -33.04
C ASN A 183 15.20 -0.02 -32.39
N HIS A 184 14.70 -0.68 -31.35
CA HIS A 184 15.40 -1.81 -30.75
C HIS A 184 15.43 -2.99 -31.72
N PRO A 185 16.53 -3.77 -31.79
CA PRO A 185 16.60 -4.90 -32.72
C PRO A 185 15.44 -5.91 -32.58
N LEU A 186 14.87 -6.07 -31.38
CA LEU A 186 13.68 -6.93 -31.17
C LEU A 186 12.43 -6.44 -31.93
N THR A 187 12.33 -5.14 -32.23
CA THR A 187 11.16 -4.59 -32.93
C THR A 187 11.16 -4.90 -34.42
N SER A 188 12.28 -5.35 -34.98
CA SER A 188 12.40 -5.78 -36.37
C SER A 188 12.09 -7.27 -36.56
N LEU A 189 11.94 -8.02 -35.50
CA LEU A 189 11.57 -9.43 -35.56
C LEU A 189 10.04 -9.56 -35.61
N GLU A 190 9.54 -10.40 -36.51
CA GLU A 190 8.10 -10.64 -36.65
C GLU A 190 7.53 -11.33 -35.40
N ASN A 191 8.28 -12.28 -34.83
CA ASN A 191 7.90 -13.04 -33.63
C ASN A 191 9.12 -13.19 -32.72
N PRO A 192 9.48 -12.16 -31.92
CA PRO A 192 10.59 -12.25 -31.00
C PRO A 192 10.34 -13.30 -29.92
N THR A 193 11.35 -14.10 -29.62
CA THR A 193 11.33 -15.18 -28.64
C THR A 193 12.00 -14.76 -27.32
N GLU A 194 11.84 -15.59 -26.28
CA GLU A 194 12.59 -15.41 -25.03
C GLU A 194 14.11 -15.41 -25.26
N GLN A 195 14.59 -16.31 -26.12
CA GLN A 195 16.02 -16.39 -26.45
C GLN A 195 16.53 -15.13 -27.13
N ASP A 196 15.69 -14.46 -27.92
CA ASP A 196 16.04 -13.18 -28.52
C ASP A 196 16.10 -12.08 -27.47
N LEU A 197 15.15 -12.06 -26.51
CA LEU A 197 15.14 -11.11 -25.41
C LEU A 197 16.38 -11.23 -24.53
N LEU A 198 16.77 -12.47 -24.20
CA LEU A 198 17.88 -12.75 -23.29
C LEU A 198 19.26 -12.34 -23.83
N LYS A 199 19.36 -11.95 -25.10
CA LYS A 199 20.58 -11.38 -25.69
C LYS A 199 20.87 -9.96 -25.23
N TYR A 200 19.86 -9.28 -24.67
CA TYR A 200 19.92 -7.85 -24.30
C TYR A 200 19.96 -7.65 -22.79
N PRO A 201 20.56 -6.55 -22.32
CA PRO A 201 20.58 -6.24 -20.90
C PRO A 201 19.18 -6.00 -20.34
N VAL A 202 18.90 -6.53 -19.14
CA VAL A 202 17.68 -6.26 -18.41
C VAL A 202 17.88 -5.14 -17.39
N ILE A 203 16.88 -4.26 -17.26
CA ILE A 203 16.76 -3.30 -16.17
C ILE A 203 15.94 -3.99 -15.08
N GLY A 204 16.52 -4.15 -13.90
CA GLY A 204 15.89 -4.69 -12.71
C GLY A 204 15.66 -3.62 -11.64
N THR A 205 15.03 -4.00 -10.56
CA THR A 205 14.82 -3.18 -9.37
C THR A 205 15.61 -3.74 -8.19
N ASN A 206 16.02 -2.88 -7.24
CA ASN A 206 16.73 -3.30 -6.04
C ASN A 206 15.84 -4.11 -5.08
N SER A 207 14.54 -3.85 -5.10
CA SER A 207 13.55 -4.61 -4.35
C SER A 207 13.16 -5.88 -5.10
N GLN A 208 12.89 -6.96 -4.36
CA GLN A 208 12.24 -8.15 -4.94
C GLN A 208 10.81 -7.76 -5.34
N THR A 209 10.67 -7.28 -6.57
CA THR A 209 9.37 -6.92 -7.12
C THR A 209 8.70 -8.14 -7.73
N VAL A 210 7.39 -8.03 -7.91
CA VAL A 210 6.60 -9.01 -8.68
C VAL A 210 7.22 -9.25 -10.04
N VAL A 211 7.65 -8.18 -10.71
CA VAL A 211 8.28 -8.27 -12.04
C VAL A 211 9.56 -9.09 -11.99
N SER A 212 10.43 -8.90 -11.00
CA SER A 212 11.64 -9.73 -10.87
C SER A 212 11.31 -11.20 -10.59
N SER A 213 10.28 -11.50 -9.80
CA SER A 213 9.84 -12.87 -9.54
C SER A 213 9.25 -13.58 -10.77
N ILE A 214 8.80 -12.81 -11.76
CA ILE A 214 8.27 -13.32 -13.02
C ILE A 214 9.39 -13.49 -14.05
N ILE A 215 10.29 -12.54 -14.14
CA ILE A 215 11.36 -12.53 -15.14
C ILE A 215 12.48 -13.52 -14.79
N ALA A 216 12.83 -13.67 -13.50
CA ALA A 216 13.90 -14.59 -13.07
C ALA A 216 13.65 -16.05 -13.52
N PRO A 217 12.44 -16.63 -13.46
CA PRO A 217 12.18 -17.98 -14.01
C PRO A 217 12.43 -18.11 -15.52
N ILE A 218 12.25 -17.04 -16.30
CA ILE A 218 12.55 -17.04 -17.74
C ILE A 218 14.05 -17.28 -17.95
N TYR A 219 14.91 -16.60 -17.19
CA TYR A 219 16.36 -16.83 -17.22
C TYR A 219 16.70 -18.25 -16.79
N ALA A 220 16.11 -18.72 -15.68
CA ALA A 220 16.39 -20.05 -15.13
C ALA A 220 16.04 -21.19 -16.12
N ARG A 221 14.87 -21.14 -16.79
CA ARG A 221 14.49 -22.19 -17.78
C ARG A 221 15.33 -22.15 -19.05
N ASN A 222 16.00 -21.06 -19.33
CA ASN A 222 16.99 -20.94 -20.40
C ASN A 222 18.43 -21.20 -19.94
N GLY A 223 18.65 -21.71 -18.71
CA GLY A 223 19.97 -22.05 -18.17
C GLY A 223 20.84 -20.83 -17.81
N MET A 224 20.24 -19.67 -17.65
CA MET A 224 20.94 -18.42 -17.39
C MET A 224 20.62 -17.89 -15.99
N PRO A 225 21.59 -17.30 -15.27
CA PRO A 225 21.27 -16.57 -14.04
C PRO A 225 20.59 -15.24 -14.35
N TYR A 226 19.61 -14.86 -13.53
CA TYR A 226 19.00 -13.52 -13.60
C TYR A 226 19.94 -12.50 -12.97
N LEU A 227 20.68 -11.79 -13.81
CA LEU A 227 21.65 -10.78 -13.40
C LEU A 227 21.33 -9.45 -14.13
N PRO A 228 20.48 -8.61 -13.58
CA PRO A 228 20.20 -7.31 -14.18
C PRO A 228 21.48 -6.48 -14.34
N ARG A 229 21.69 -5.93 -15.53
CA ARG A 229 22.83 -5.06 -15.78
C ARG A 229 22.65 -3.69 -15.11
N TYR A 230 21.43 -3.23 -15.02
CA TYR A 230 21.06 -1.98 -14.37
C TYR A 230 20.07 -2.28 -13.27
N LEU A 231 20.34 -1.79 -12.06
CA LEU A 231 19.50 -1.95 -10.88
C LEU A 231 19.11 -0.56 -10.38
N THR A 232 17.86 -0.17 -10.60
CA THR A 232 17.33 1.12 -10.16
C THR A 232 15.81 1.03 -9.93
N ASP A 233 15.35 1.72 -8.89
CA ASP A 233 13.93 1.81 -8.53
C ASP A 233 13.31 3.13 -9.05
N ASP A 234 14.10 3.99 -9.70
CA ASP A 234 13.63 5.25 -10.26
C ASP A 234 13.08 5.05 -11.69
N PRO A 235 11.78 5.30 -11.92
CA PRO A 235 11.15 5.10 -13.22
C PRO A 235 11.69 6.04 -14.31
N GLU A 236 12.14 7.25 -13.97
CA GLU A 236 12.69 8.19 -14.94
C GLU A 236 14.07 7.73 -15.42
N VAL A 237 14.90 7.24 -14.51
CA VAL A 237 16.19 6.63 -14.84
C VAL A 237 15.97 5.37 -15.70
N ASN A 238 15.01 4.52 -15.35
CA ASN A 238 14.67 3.34 -16.14
C ASN A 238 14.26 3.71 -17.57
N LEU A 239 13.38 4.69 -17.71
CA LEU A 239 12.92 5.16 -19.01
C LEU A 239 14.09 5.71 -19.84
N ARG A 240 14.98 6.47 -19.20
CA ARG A 240 16.17 7.02 -19.88
C ARG A 240 17.12 5.91 -20.34
N LEU A 241 17.34 4.89 -19.51
CA LEU A 241 18.15 3.72 -19.89
C LEU A 241 17.54 2.97 -21.08
N VAL A 242 16.22 2.77 -21.08
CA VAL A 242 15.51 2.16 -22.22
C VAL A 242 15.70 2.95 -23.48
N THR A 243 15.50 4.26 -23.44
CA THR A 243 15.51 5.10 -24.65
C THR A 243 16.91 5.32 -25.23
N THR A 244 17.98 5.16 -24.40
CA THR A 244 19.36 5.45 -24.81
C THR A 244 20.23 4.22 -24.98
N THR A 245 19.76 3.02 -24.64
CA THR A 245 20.51 1.76 -24.73
C THR A 245 19.69 0.65 -25.38
N ASP A 246 20.28 -0.52 -25.60
CA ASP A 246 19.57 -1.74 -25.97
C ASP A 246 19.09 -2.55 -24.76
N ALA A 247 18.94 -1.92 -23.60
CA ALA A 247 18.35 -2.57 -22.47
C ALA A 247 16.83 -2.60 -22.58
N PHE A 248 16.24 -3.68 -22.07
CA PHE A 248 14.80 -3.78 -21.92
C PHE A 248 14.38 -3.62 -20.48
N TRP A 249 13.21 -3.05 -20.28
CA TRP A 249 12.61 -2.89 -18.97
C TRP A 249 11.29 -3.67 -18.90
N PRO A 250 11.27 -4.78 -18.13
CA PRO A 250 10.02 -5.50 -17.87
C PRO A 250 9.18 -4.70 -16.86
N LEU A 251 7.95 -4.43 -17.21
CA LEU A 251 7.00 -3.71 -16.35
C LEU A 251 5.61 -4.34 -16.44
N MET A 252 4.79 -4.08 -15.42
CA MET A 252 3.37 -4.43 -15.48
C MET A 252 2.74 -3.68 -16.64
N ASP A 253 1.89 -4.36 -17.44
CA ASP A 253 1.34 -3.76 -18.67
C ASP A 253 0.77 -2.39 -18.35
N PRO A 254 1.42 -1.36 -18.84
CA PRO A 254 1.04 -0.01 -18.53
C PRO A 254 -0.27 0.30 -19.23
N ASN A 255 -0.91 1.30 -18.71
CA ASN A 255 -1.99 1.97 -19.39
C ASN A 255 -1.66 2.17 -20.88
N PRO A 256 -2.57 1.84 -21.80
CA PRO A 256 -2.44 2.18 -23.20
C PRO A 256 -2.09 3.66 -23.47
N GLU A 257 -2.46 4.55 -22.53
CA GLU A 257 -2.07 5.98 -22.58
C GLU A 257 -0.55 6.21 -22.42
N LEU A 258 0.19 5.29 -21.78
CA LEU A 258 1.66 5.33 -21.72
C LEU A 258 2.33 4.57 -22.88
N GLY A 259 1.52 3.88 -23.70
CA GLY A 259 2.03 2.91 -24.65
C GLY A 259 2.68 3.46 -25.90
N TYR A 260 2.61 4.76 -26.18
CA TYR A 260 3.07 5.30 -27.45
C TYR A 260 3.78 6.64 -27.25
N SER A 261 5.05 6.56 -26.87
CA SER A 261 5.99 7.64 -27.09
C SER A 261 6.67 7.45 -28.45
N GLU A 262 7.15 8.52 -29.05
CA GLU A 262 7.99 8.43 -30.24
C GLU A 262 9.33 7.73 -29.98
N ASP A 263 9.73 7.61 -28.71
CA ASP A 263 11.05 7.17 -28.30
C ASP A 263 11.12 5.69 -27.89
N TYR A 264 10.00 5.04 -27.54
CA TYR A 264 9.98 3.66 -27.07
C TYR A 264 8.78 2.86 -27.60
N GLN A 265 8.85 1.54 -27.44
CA GLN A 265 7.81 0.60 -27.85
C GLN A 265 7.61 -0.49 -26.81
N LEU A 266 6.36 -0.93 -26.64
CA LEU A 266 5.98 -2.05 -25.81
C LEU A 266 5.91 -3.33 -26.64
N LEU A 267 6.61 -4.34 -26.21
CA LEU A 267 6.54 -5.68 -26.76
C LEU A 267 5.72 -6.57 -25.81
N ARG A 268 4.76 -7.32 -26.37
CA ARG A 268 3.88 -8.24 -25.64
C ARG A 268 4.01 -9.64 -26.22
N GLY A 269 3.68 -10.65 -25.42
CA GLY A 269 3.61 -12.03 -25.89
C GLY A 269 4.95 -12.69 -26.20
N ILE A 270 6.07 -12.11 -25.76
CA ILE A 270 7.41 -12.70 -25.98
C ILE A 270 7.61 -13.95 -25.11
N TYR A 271 6.85 -14.07 -24.04
CA TYR A 271 6.95 -15.18 -23.10
C TYR A 271 5.59 -15.54 -22.51
N ASP A 272 5.48 -16.80 -22.12
CA ASP A 272 4.33 -17.31 -21.41
C ASP A 272 4.46 -16.98 -19.91
N ILE A 273 3.70 -16.03 -19.46
CA ILE A 273 3.63 -15.60 -18.06
C ILE A 273 2.18 -15.73 -17.60
N PRO A 274 1.95 -16.34 -16.43
CA PRO A 274 0.63 -16.36 -15.83
C PRO A 274 0.07 -14.96 -15.63
N ASP A 275 -1.21 -14.79 -15.84
CA ASP A 275 -1.91 -13.55 -15.53
C ASP A 275 -1.71 -13.17 -14.05
N ILE A 276 -1.31 -11.94 -13.84
CA ILE A 276 -1.17 -11.38 -12.51
C ILE A 276 -2.48 -10.69 -12.16
N HIS A 277 -3.09 -11.16 -11.09
CA HIS A 277 -4.32 -10.56 -10.61
C HIS A 277 -4.02 -9.52 -9.54
N LEU A 278 -4.25 -8.26 -9.86
CA LEU A 278 -4.35 -7.20 -8.87
C LEU A 278 -5.74 -7.20 -8.25
N GLY A 279 -5.77 -6.68 -7.06
CA GLY A 279 -6.99 -6.45 -6.33
C GLY A 279 -6.77 -5.45 -5.21
N TYR A 280 -7.80 -5.26 -4.44
CA TYR A 280 -7.67 -4.56 -3.19
C TYR A 280 -8.36 -5.33 -2.06
N ALA A 281 -7.80 -5.16 -0.88
CA ALA A 281 -8.33 -5.71 0.35
C ALA A 281 -9.09 -4.62 1.10
N THR A 282 -10.21 -4.99 1.71
CA THR A 282 -10.95 -4.16 2.66
C THR A 282 -11.21 -4.96 3.94
N ASN A 283 -11.45 -4.25 5.03
CA ASN A 283 -11.92 -4.87 6.26
C ASN A 283 -13.45 -4.79 6.29
N ALA A 284 -14.14 -5.92 6.50
CA ALA A 284 -15.61 -5.96 6.64
C ALA A 284 -16.13 -5.07 7.77
N LYS A 285 -15.27 -4.73 8.73
CA LYS A 285 -15.56 -3.80 9.83
C LYS A 285 -15.19 -2.36 9.49
N SER A 286 -14.76 -2.07 8.25
CA SER A 286 -14.47 -0.71 7.81
C SER A 286 -15.73 0.14 7.91
N MET A 287 -15.63 1.22 8.64
CA MET A 287 -16.79 2.01 9.07
C MET A 287 -17.26 3.03 8.02
N ASN A 288 -16.56 3.17 6.90
CA ASN A 288 -16.97 4.09 5.84
C ASN A 288 -17.15 3.39 4.48
N PRO A 289 -18.31 2.71 4.28
CA PRO A 289 -18.61 2.07 3.01
C PRO A 289 -18.71 3.07 1.86
N ASN A 290 -19.03 4.34 2.10
CA ASN A 290 -19.17 5.34 1.06
C ASN A 290 -17.83 5.64 0.39
N LEU A 291 -16.73 5.77 1.16
CA LEU A 291 -15.39 5.96 0.59
C LEU A 291 -14.93 4.75 -0.22
N ILE A 292 -15.24 3.53 0.25
CA ILE A 292 -14.93 2.31 -0.50
C ILE A 292 -15.75 2.24 -1.79
N ASN A 293 -17.05 2.57 -1.74
CA ASN A 293 -17.91 2.61 -2.91
C ASN A 293 -17.47 3.68 -3.91
N THR A 294 -17.00 4.84 -3.43
CA THR A 294 -16.43 5.90 -4.28
C THR A 294 -15.17 5.41 -4.99
N PHE A 295 -14.27 4.74 -4.25
CA PHE A 295 -13.09 4.11 -4.84
C PHE A 295 -13.47 3.05 -5.88
N ASP A 296 -14.43 2.18 -5.56
CA ASP A 296 -14.96 1.17 -6.47
C ASP A 296 -15.52 1.77 -7.76
N ALA A 297 -16.33 2.81 -7.65
CA ALA A 297 -16.94 3.46 -8.80
C ALA A 297 -15.89 4.10 -9.72
N ALA A 298 -14.95 4.85 -9.15
CA ALA A 298 -13.87 5.48 -9.90
C ALA A 298 -13.01 4.42 -10.60
N PHE A 299 -12.72 3.32 -9.90
CA PHE A 299 -11.91 2.25 -10.44
C PHE A 299 -12.64 1.43 -11.53
N ALA A 300 -13.93 1.12 -11.32
CA ALA A 300 -14.76 0.40 -12.29
C ALA A 300 -14.98 1.22 -13.58
N ASN A 301 -15.20 2.53 -13.46
CA ASN A 301 -15.34 3.43 -14.60
C ASN A 301 -14.08 3.44 -15.48
N TYR A 302 -12.91 3.40 -14.84
CA TYR A 302 -11.67 3.29 -15.57
C TYR A 302 -11.59 1.98 -16.36
N LEU A 303 -11.86 0.83 -15.74
CA LEU A 303 -11.80 -0.47 -16.41
C LEU A 303 -12.78 -0.60 -17.58
N GLN A 304 -13.96 0.02 -17.52
CA GLN A 304 -14.94 0.00 -18.62
C GLN A 304 -14.46 0.77 -19.86
N ARG A 305 -13.68 1.82 -19.68
CA ARG A 305 -13.12 2.60 -20.81
C ARG A 305 -12.12 1.79 -21.65
N PHE A 306 -11.51 0.75 -21.09
CA PHE A 306 -10.52 -0.10 -21.77
C PHE A 306 -11.08 -1.47 -22.25
N LYS A 307 -12.36 -1.76 -22.00
CA LYS A 307 -13.03 -2.92 -22.56
C LYS A 307 -13.55 -2.72 -24.00
N LYS A 308 -13.39 -1.52 -24.56
CA LYS A 308 -13.71 -1.32 -25.99
C LYS A 308 -12.49 -1.70 -26.81
N PRO A 309 -12.69 -2.62 -27.81
CA PRO A 309 -11.64 -3.09 -28.71
C PRO A 309 -11.04 -1.98 -29.54
#